data_09bce87038e681d2b7ad0f2524c712b6
#
_entry.id   09bce87038e681d2b7ad0f2524c712b6
#
_cell.length_a   1.000
_cell.length_b   1.000
_cell.length_c   1.000
_cell.angle_alpha   90.00
_cell.angle_beta   90.00
_cell.angle_gamma   90.00
#
_symmetry.space_group_name_H-M   'P 1'
#
loop_
_entity.id
_entity.type
_entity.pdbx_description
1 polymer ?
#
loop_
_entity_poly.entity_id
_entity_poly.type
_entity_poly.pdbx_seq_one_letter_code
_entity_poly.pdbx_strand_id
1 'polypeptide(L)'
;MNLSEHFTLEELTHTDHRQFDNTPNEAELANLVRLAEFMEQVKVVLGGKPIIVNSAFRSAEVNRAVGSTDKSQHRHGTACDFRVPGMTPDQVVRAIIEANLPFDQCIREFDRWTHVSIPNTEDANPREMALIIDKSGTRAFA
;
A
#
# COMPACT_ATOMS: atom_id res chain seq x y z
N MET A 1 0.08 -18.69 -1.08
CA MET A 1 0.54 -18.51 -2.48
C MET A 1 1.37 -17.25 -2.56
N ASN A 2 2.57 -17.35 -3.05
CA ASN A 2 3.43 -16.16 -3.20
C ASN A 2 3.05 -15.38 -4.47
N LEU A 3 2.89 -14.07 -4.33
CA LEU A 3 2.68 -13.18 -5.47
C LEU A 3 4.00 -12.59 -5.96
N SER A 4 5.00 -12.55 -5.08
CA SER A 4 6.38 -12.20 -5.38
C SER A 4 7.29 -12.95 -4.40
N GLU A 5 8.60 -12.72 -4.46
CA GLU A 5 9.56 -13.43 -3.61
C GLU A 5 9.24 -13.32 -2.12
N HIS A 6 8.84 -12.12 -1.65
CA HIS A 6 8.66 -11.84 -0.23
C HIS A 6 7.22 -11.51 0.18
N PHE A 7 6.27 -11.47 -0.77
CA PHE A 7 4.90 -11.07 -0.46
C PHE A 7 3.91 -12.14 -0.91
N THR A 8 3.04 -12.56 0.02
CA THR A 8 2.06 -13.60 -0.21
C THR A 8 0.67 -13.02 -0.44
N LEU A 9 -0.18 -13.78 -1.12
CA LEU A 9 -1.60 -13.44 -1.27
C LEU A 9 -2.26 -13.27 0.11
N GLU A 10 -1.92 -14.12 1.05
CA GLU A 10 -2.47 -14.12 2.40
C GLU A 10 -2.17 -12.81 3.11
N GLU A 11 -0.92 -12.30 3.00
CA GLU A 11 -0.55 -11.00 3.57
C GLU A 11 -1.31 -9.84 2.93
N LEU A 12 -1.48 -9.89 1.61
CA LEU A 12 -2.07 -8.78 0.86
C LEU A 12 -3.60 -8.80 0.86
N THR A 13 -4.21 -9.83 1.42
CA THR A 13 -5.66 -9.94 1.58
C THR A 13 -6.07 -10.06 3.05
N HIS A 14 -5.12 -9.91 3.97
CA HIS A 14 -5.40 -9.95 5.40
C HIS A 14 -6.36 -8.82 5.80
N THR A 15 -7.33 -9.15 6.66
CA THR A 15 -8.24 -8.18 7.26
C THR A 15 -8.63 -8.65 8.65
N ASP A 16 -8.86 -7.69 9.55
CA ASP A 16 -9.42 -7.95 10.87
C ASP A 16 -10.94 -8.12 10.83
N HIS A 17 -11.58 -7.72 9.72
CA HIS A 17 -13.03 -7.87 9.51
C HIS A 17 -13.34 -9.24 8.89
N ARG A 18 -13.02 -10.30 9.63
CA ARG A 18 -13.07 -11.69 9.13
C ARG A 18 -14.48 -12.21 8.84
N GLN A 19 -15.52 -11.50 9.28
CA GLN A 19 -16.91 -11.84 8.96
C GLN A 19 -17.24 -11.60 7.48
N PHE A 20 -16.42 -10.85 6.77
CA PHE A 20 -16.61 -10.56 5.35
C PHE A 20 -15.61 -11.32 4.49
N ASP A 21 -16.07 -11.73 3.31
CA ASP A 21 -15.18 -12.29 2.30
C ASP A 21 -14.27 -11.20 1.76
N ASN A 22 -12.97 -11.45 1.75
CA ASN A 22 -11.96 -10.53 1.21
C ASN A 22 -11.17 -11.19 0.08
N THR A 23 -11.83 -12.00 -0.74
CA THR A 23 -11.20 -12.66 -1.88
C THR A 23 -11.21 -11.74 -3.10
N PRO A 24 -10.05 -11.46 -3.71
CA PRO A 24 -9.97 -10.65 -4.92
C PRO A 24 -10.49 -11.41 -6.15
N ASN A 25 -11.07 -10.68 -7.10
CA ASN A 25 -11.38 -11.23 -8.41
C ASN A 25 -10.11 -11.27 -9.27
N GLU A 26 -10.23 -11.74 -10.52
CA GLU A 26 -9.06 -11.89 -11.40
C GLU A 26 -8.35 -10.57 -11.67
N ALA A 27 -9.09 -9.50 -11.91
CA ALA A 27 -8.50 -8.18 -12.20
C ALA A 27 -7.80 -7.62 -10.96
N GLU A 28 -8.43 -7.77 -9.79
CA GLU A 28 -7.87 -7.33 -8.52
C GLU A 28 -6.62 -8.14 -8.17
N LEU A 29 -6.64 -9.45 -8.44
CA LEU A 29 -5.47 -10.30 -8.21
C LEU A 29 -4.31 -9.88 -9.11
N ALA A 30 -4.56 -9.57 -10.38
CA ALA A 30 -3.53 -9.07 -11.29
C ALA A 30 -2.92 -7.77 -10.78
N ASN A 31 -3.74 -6.87 -10.22
CA ASN A 31 -3.25 -5.65 -9.58
C ASN A 31 -2.41 -5.96 -8.35
N LEU A 32 -2.80 -6.94 -7.55
CA LEU A 32 -2.02 -7.34 -6.38
C LEU A 32 -0.65 -7.90 -6.76
N VAL A 33 -0.54 -8.60 -7.87
CA VAL A 33 0.76 -9.06 -8.37
C VAL A 33 1.66 -7.88 -8.70
N ARG A 34 1.12 -6.87 -9.40
CA ARG A 34 1.87 -5.63 -9.69
C ARG A 34 2.27 -4.89 -8.41
N LEU A 35 1.35 -4.83 -7.42
CA LEU A 35 1.63 -4.21 -6.13
C LEU A 35 2.73 -4.97 -5.40
N ALA A 36 2.68 -6.29 -5.38
CA ALA A 36 3.71 -7.12 -4.74
C ALA A 36 5.09 -6.86 -5.36
N GLU A 37 5.18 -6.78 -6.68
CA GLU A 37 6.42 -6.46 -7.38
C GLU A 37 6.94 -5.06 -7.02
N PHE A 38 6.04 -4.08 -6.88
CA PHE A 38 6.41 -2.75 -6.42
C PHE A 38 6.93 -2.79 -4.98
N MET A 39 6.28 -3.55 -4.10
CA MET A 39 6.71 -3.71 -2.71
C MET A 39 8.07 -4.40 -2.60
N GLU A 40 8.45 -5.26 -3.55
CA GLU A 40 9.80 -5.80 -3.60
C GLU A 40 10.83 -4.68 -3.83
N GLN A 41 10.53 -3.72 -4.69
CA GLN A 41 11.40 -2.57 -4.91
C GLN A 41 11.50 -1.70 -3.64
N VAL A 42 10.39 -1.50 -2.95
CA VAL A 42 10.37 -0.79 -1.66
C VAL A 42 11.28 -1.50 -0.66
N LYS A 43 11.17 -2.83 -0.57
CA LYS A 43 12.00 -3.63 0.34
C LYS A 43 13.50 -3.46 0.05
N VAL A 44 13.89 -3.48 -1.21
CA VAL A 44 15.29 -3.27 -1.60
C VAL A 44 15.78 -1.88 -1.15
N VAL A 45 14.97 -0.85 -1.42
CA VAL A 45 15.29 0.53 -1.04
C VAL A 45 15.47 0.68 0.47
N LEU A 46 14.72 -0.09 1.26
CA LEU A 46 14.79 -0.07 2.72
C LEU A 46 15.86 -1.03 3.28
N GLY A 47 16.77 -1.50 2.45
CA GLY A 47 17.89 -2.34 2.88
C GLY A 47 17.51 -3.77 3.21
N GLY A 48 16.42 -4.27 2.67
CA GLY A 48 15.95 -5.63 2.91
C GLY A 48 15.23 -5.82 4.24
N LYS A 49 14.91 -4.74 4.95
CA LYS A 49 14.24 -4.82 6.25
C LYS A 49 12.85 -5.47 6.14
N PRO A 50 12.39 -6.12 7.21
CA PRO A 50 11.03 -6.68 7.22
C PRO A 50 9.98 -5.60 6.98
N ILE A 51 9.00 -5.91 6.14
CA ILE A 51 7.83 -5.07 5.91
C ILE A 51 6.62 -5.80 6.46
N ILE A 52 5.91 -5.16 7.38
CA ILE A 52 4.69 -5.71 7.98
C ILE A 52 3.51 -5.04 7.32
N VAL A 53 2.75 -5.81 6.55
CA VAL A 53 1.57 -5.31 5.84
C VAL A 53 0.40 -5.21 6.82
N ASN A 54 -0.16 -4.02 6.97
CA ASN A 54 -1.34 -3.80 7.81
C ASN A 54 -2.63 -4.02 7.02
N SER A 55 -2.66 -3.54 5.77
CA SER A 55 -3.82 -3.65 4.90
C SER A 55 -3.39 -3.41 3.45
N ALA A 56 -3.83 -4.26 2.54
CA ALA A 56 -3.63 -4.03 1.11
C ALA A 56 -4.98 -4.13 0.38
N PHE A 57 -5.34 -5.29 -0.15
CA PHE A 57 -6.64 -5.42 -0.80
C PHE A 57 -7.80 -5.35 0.20
N ARG A 58 -8.86 -4.63 -0.19
CA ARG A 58 -10.13 -4.63 0.52
C ARG A 58 -11.27 -4.86 -0.45
N SER A 59 -12.09 -5.89 -0.17
CA SER A 59 -13.35 -6.10 -0.88
C SER A 59 -14.31 -4.92 -0.60
N ALA A 60 -15.40 -4.84 -1.34
CA ALA A 60 -16.38 -3.77 -1.14
C ALA A 60 -16.90 -3.75 0.31
N GLU A 61 -17.19 -4.91 0.88
CA GLU A 61 -17.71 -5.03 2.25
C GLU A 61 -16.69 -4.62 3.30
N VAL A 62 -15.44 -5.10 3.16
CA VAL A 62 -14.36 -4.73 4.07
C VAL A 62 -14.07 -3.23 3.96
N ASN A 63 -14.04 -2.71 2.75
CA ASN A 63 -13.77 -1.29 2.51
C ASN A 63 -14.83 -0.39 3.17
N ARG A 64 -16.10 -0.78 3.09
CA ARG A 64 -17.17 -0.06 3.80
C ARG A 64 -17.04 -0.19 5.31
N ALA A 65 -16.67 -1.37 5.80
CA ALA A 65 -16.52 -1.62 7.24
C ALA A 65 -15.45 -0.72 7.87
N VAL A 66 -14.38 -0.40 7.13
CA VAL A 66 -13.34 0.52 7.62
C VAL A 66 -13.67 1.99 7.37
N GLY A 67 -14.85 2.29 6.80
CA GLY A 67 -15.30 3.66 6.57
C GLY A 67 -14.68 4.33 5.35
N SER A 68 -14.16 3.57 4.40
CA SER A 68 -13.58 4.10 3.18
C SER A 68 -14.60 4.15 2.04
N THR A 69 -14.21 4.77 0.93
CA THR A 69 -15.05 4.93 -0.26
C THR A 69 -14.60 4.00 -1.39
N ASP A 70 -15.44 3.83 -2.40
CA ASP A 70 -15.12 3.02 -3.59
C ASP A 70 -13.95 3.61 -4.41
N LYS A 71 -13.57 4.85 -4.14
CA LYS A 71 -12.42 5.51 -4.78
C LYS A 71 -11.08 5.09 -4.19
N SER A 72 -11.09 4.43 -3.03
CA SER A 72 -9.87 3.95 -2.40
C SER A 72 -9.11 2.96 -3.30
N GLN A 73 -7.80 3.15 -3.42
CA GLN A 73 -6.97 2.22 -4.19
C GLN A 73 -6.83 0.85 -3.51
N HIS A 74 -7.09 0.75 -2.20
CA HIS A 74 -7.19 -0.54 -1.52
C HIS A 74 -8.29 -1.41 -2.13
N ARG A 75 -9.37 -0.80 -2.60
CA ARG A 75 -10.48 -1.50 -3.24
C ARG A 75 -10.07 -2.17 -4.56
N HIS A 76 -9.06 -1.64 -5.22
CA HIS A 76 -8.58 -2.14 -6.50
C HIS A 76 -7.37 -3.10 -6.37
N GLY A 77 -6.82 -3.23 -5.18
CA GLY A 77 -5.61 -4.03 -4.98
C GLY A 77 -4.34 -3.30 -5.39
N THR A 78 -4.36 -1.96 -5.39
CA THR A 78 -3.23 -1.14 -5.83
C THR A 78 -2.64 -0.28 -4.72
N ALA A 79 -3.06 -0.47 -3.48
CA ALA A 79 -2.52 0.25 -2.33
C ALA A 79 -2.12 -0.71 -1.20
N CYS A 80 -1.12 -0.30 -0.44
CA CYS A 80 -0.61 -1.06 0.70
C CYS A 80 -0.29 -0.12 1.85
N ASP A 81 -0.86 -0.41 3.02
CA ASP A 81 -0.49 0.21 4.28
C ASP A 81 0.46 -0.72 5.01
N PHE A 82 1.61 -0.23 5.40
CA PHE A 82 2.63 -1.08 6.02
C PHE A 82 3.47 -0.30 7.01
N ARG A 83 4.20 -1.04 7.83
CA ARG A 83 5.21 -0.47 8.72
C ARG A 83 6.50 -1.28 8.63
N VAL A 84 7.60 -0.65 9.00
CA VAL A 84 8.92 -1.26 8.99
C VAL A 84 9.49 -1.13 10.41
N PRO A 85 9.64 -2.23 11.15
CA PRO A 85 10.24 -2.16 12.49
C PRO A 85 11.59 -1.47 12.47
N GLY A 86 11.80 -0.52 13.38
CA GLY A 86 13.03 0.24 13.47
C GLY A 86 13.11 1.48 12.58
N MET A 87 12.07 1.75 11.78
CA MET A 87 11.99 2.96 10.96
C MET A 87 10.69 3.70 11.24
N THR A 88 10.76 5.02 11.23
CA THR A 88 9.55 5.84 11.28
C THR A 88 8.93 5.94 9.89
N PRO A 89 7.61 6.22 9.79
CA PRO A 89 6.99 6.49 8.49
C PRO A 89 7.69 7.63 7.72
N ASP A 90 8.15 8.66 8.42
CA ASP A 90 8.91 9.74 7.79
C ASP A 90 10.17 9.22 7.09
N GLN A 91 10.94 8.38 7.77
CA GLN A 91 12.15 7.77 7.20
C GLN A 91 11.83 6.89 6.00
N VAL A 92 10.75 6.11 6.07
CA VAL A 92 10.33 5.24 4.98
C VAL A 92 9.93 6.05 3.75
N VAL A 93 9.12 7.08 3.91
CA VAL A 93 8.67 7.94 2.80
C VAL A 93 9.86 8.64 2.16
N ARG A 94 10.78 9.20 2.96
CA ARG A 94 11.98 9.85 2.43
C ARG A 94 12.84 8.90 1.60
N ALA A 95 13.03 7.68 2.06
CA ALA A 95 13.81 6.67 1.33
C ALA A 95 13.18 6.34 -0.02
N ILE A 96 11.85 6.20 -0.06
CA ILE A 96 11.12 5.91 -1.30
C ILE A 96 11.23 7.06 -2.29
N ILE A 97 11.08 8.30 -1.81
CA ILE A 97 11.20 9.50 -2.64
C ILE A 97 12.62 9.62 -3.19
N GLU A 98 13.63 9.48 -2.35
CA GLU A 98 15.04 9.61 -2.74
C GLU A 98 15.45 8.55 -3.77
N ALA A 99 14.84 7.36 -3.72
CA ALA A 99 15.10 6.29 -4.68
C ALA A 99 14.35 6.47 -6.00
N ASN A 100 13.52 7.50 -6.13
CA ASN A 100 12.73 7.79 -7.34
C ASN A 100 11.85 6.63 -7.77
N LEU A 101 11.24 5.90 -6.82
CA LEU A 101 10.30 4.84 -7.17
C LEU A 101 9.02 5.43 -7.80
N PRO A 102 8.44 4.74 -8.80
CA PRO A 102 7.29 5.26 -9.54
C PRO A 102 5.96 5.00 -8.82
N PHE A 103 5.82 5.56 -7.62
CA PHE A 103 4.59 5.43 -6.85
C PHE A 103 3.49 6.35 -7.39
N ASP A 104 2.24 5.95 -7.19
CA ASP A 104 1.11 6.84 -7.45
C ASP A 104 0.92 7.78 -6.25
N GLN A 105 0.81 7.19 -5.05
CA GLN A 105 0.83 7.94 -3.79
C GLN A 105 1.84 7.32 -2.82
N CYS A 106 2.48 8.17 -2.02
CA CYS A 106 3.34 7.75 -0.92
C CYS A 106 3.06 8.69 0.25
N ILE A 107 2.48 8.15 1.33
CA ILE A 107 1.88 8.98 2.37
C ILE A 107 2.39 8.54 3.74
N ARG A 108 2.85 9.53 4.52
CA ARG A 108 3.09 9.38 5.95
C ARG A 108 1.74 9.55 6.66
N GLU A 109 1.20 8.47 7.23
CA GLU A 109 -0.12 8.51 7.85
C GLU A 109 -0.04 8.39 9.38
N PHE A 110 -0.44 9.43 10.08
CA PHE A 110 -0.57 9.52 11.53
C PHE A 110 0.70 9.10 12.28
N ASP A 111 1.87 9.19 11.66
CA ASP A 111 3.16 8.72 12.19
C ASP A 111 3.12 7.27 12.68
N ARG A 112 2.21 6.47 12.16
CA ARG A 112 2.03 5.06 12.54
C ARG A 112 2.36 4.09 11.42
N TRP A 113 1.99 4.45 10.18
CA TRP A 113 2.25 3.59 9.02
C TRP A 113 2.51 4.43 7.78
N THR A 114 3.00 3.75 6.76
CA THR A 114 3.19 4.33 5.44
C THR A 114 2.17 3.73 4.48
N HIS A 115 1.56 4.58 3.67
CA HIS A 115 0.68 4.17 2.59
C HIS A 115 1.39 4.39 1.27
N VAL A 116 1.48 3.34 0.43
CA VAL A 116 1.96 3.47 -0.94
C VAL A 116 0.91 2.91 -1.89
N SER A 117 0.89 3.45 -3.09
CA SER A 117 0.04 2.91 -4.15
C SER A 117 0.74 2.97 -5.49
N ILE A 118 0.24 2.16 -6.41
CA ILE A 118 0.59 2.17 -7.83
C ILE A 118 -0.67 2.58 -8.60
N PRO A 119 -0.55 3.00 -9.87
CA PRO A 119 -1.73 3.32 -10.66
C PRO A 119 -2.70 2.13 -10.75
N ASN A 120 -4.00 2.42 -10.82
CA ASN A 120 -5.03 1.38 -10.87
C ASN A 120 -4.97 0.54 -12.14
N THR A 121 -4.37 1.07 -13.21
CA THR A 121 -4.16 0.35 -14.46
C THR A 121 -2.69 0.37 -14.83
N GLU A 122 -2.23 -0.68 -15.51
CA GLU A 122 -0.82 -0.86 -15.86
C GLU A 122 -0.28 0.24 -16.77
N ASP A 123 -1.12 0.79 -17.64
CA ASP A 123 -0.74 1.81 -18.62
C ASP A 123 -0.90 3.25 -18.11
N ALA A 124 -1.42 3.46 -16.91
CA ALA A 124 -1.57 4.79 -16.36
C ALA A 124 -0.24 5.30 -15.80
N ASN A 125 0.00 6.60 -15.95
CA ASN A 125 1.20 7.23 -15.37
C ASN A 125 1.04 7.41 -13.87
N PRO A 126 2.07 7.10 -13.07
CA PRO A 126 2.03 7.36 -11.62
C PRO A 126 1.99 8.87 -11.36
N ARG A 127 1.14 9.27 -10.41
CA ARG A 127 0.99 10.69 -10.05
C ARG A 127 2.14 11.23 -9.19
N GLU A 128 2.88 10.35 -8.56
CA GLU A 128 4.01 10.69 -7.68
C GLU A 128 3.63 11.67 -6.57
N MET A 129 2.45 11.47 -5.98
CA MET A 129 1.94 12.32 -4.90
C MET A 129 2.51 11.87 -3.56
N ALA A 130 3.40 12.69 -3.00
CA ALA A 130 3.95 12.48 -1.66
C ALA A 130 3.23 13.37 -0.66
N LEU A 131 2.59 12.79 0.35
CA LEU A 131 1.71 13.49 1.27
C LEU A 131 1.98 13.13 2.72
N ILE A 132 1.49 14.01 3.62
CA ILE A 132 1.37 13.72 5.05
C ILE A 132 -0.12 13.83 5.37
N ILE A 133 -0.66 12.81 6.04
CA ILE A 133 -2.02 12.83 6.58
C ILE A 133 -1.93 12.60 8.08
N ASP A 134 -2.47 13.54 8.87
CA ASP A 134 -2.55 13.43 10.32
C ASP A 134 -3.74 14.25 10.82
N LYS A 135 -3.79 14.49 12.13
CA LYS A 135 -4.86 15.28 12.76
C LYS A 135 -4.99 16.68 12.19
N SER A 136 -3.91 17.22 11.63
CA SER A 136 -3.90 18.57 11.03
C SER A 136 -4.40 18.57 9.58
N GLY A 137 -4.77 17.40 9.04
CA GLY A 137 -5.29 17.25 7.70
C GLY A 137 -4.27 16.67 6.73
N THR A 138 -4.45 16.95 5.46
CA THR A 138 -3.61 16.46 4.37
C THR A 138 -2.77 17.60 3.81
N ARG A 139 -1.47 17.34 3.64
CA ARG A 139 -0.53 18.31 3.06
C ARG A 139 0.60 17.62 2.32
N ALA A 140 1.29 18.39 1.47
CA ALA A 140 2.45 17.85 0.75
C ALA A 140 3.56 17.44 1.73
N PHE A 141 4.23 16.35 1.41
CA PHE A 141 5.40 15.89 2.17
C PHE A 141 6.57 16.83 1.86
N ALA A 142 7.18 17.36 2.88
CA ALA A 142 8.29 18.30 2.74
C ALA A 142 9.48 17.91 3.61
#